data_26b4714a10658e11f1196682a8062614
#
_entry.id   26b4714a10658e11f1196682a8062614
#
_cell.length_a   1.000
_cell.length_b   1.000
_cell.length_c   1.000
_cell.angle_alpha   90.00
_cell.angle_beta   90.00
_cell.angle_gamma   90.00
#
_symmetry.space_group_name_H-M   'P 1'
#
loop_
_entity.id
_entity.type
_entity.pdbx_description
1 polymer ?
#
loop_
_entity_poly.entity_id
_entity_poly.type
_entity_poly.pdbx_seq_one_letter_code
_entity_poly.pdbx_strand_id
1 'polypeptide(L)'
;MAELIVALDFDKAGDAYDLAEKIQGVVPWVKVGLELFIAEGPQIVQKFKAMGFNVFLDLKLYDIPNTVKGAAQSACQAGADLLTVHLSG
;
A
#
# COMPACT_ATOMS: atom_id res chain seq x y z
N MET A 1 14.24 0.60 -18.36
CA MET A 1 13.91 1.92 -17.81
C MET A 1 13.41 1.76 -16.39
N ALA A 2 13.98 2.49 -15.45
CA ALA A 2 13.57 2.40 -14.05
C ALA A 2 12.25 3.14 -13.84
N GLU A 3 11.32 2.53 -13.14
CA GLU A 3 10.07 3.16 -12.74
C GLU A 3 10.23 3.79 -11.38
N LEU A 4 9.61 4.96 -11.19
CA LEU A 4 9.63 5.65 -9.90
C LEU A 4 8.53 5.10 -8.99
N ILE A 5 8.91 4.86 -7.73
CA ILE A 5 7.98 4.46 -6.68
C ILE A 5 8.04 5.51 -5.59
N VAL A 6 6.91 6.08 -5.23
CA VAL A 6 6.83 7.03 -4.12
C VAL A 6 6.27 6.31 -2.90
N ALA A 7 7.01 6.36 -1.81
CA ALA A 7 6.58 5.76 -0.54
C ALA A 7 5.58 6.69 0.15
N LEU A 8 4.39 6.17 0.46
CA LEU A 8 3.37 6.91 1.19
C LEU A 8 3.45 6.55 2.67
N ASP A 9 4.52 7.02 3.31
CA ASP A 9 4.82 6.70 4.72
C ASP A 9 4.09 7.67 5.65
N PHE A 10 2.76 7.60 5.63
CA PHE A 10 1.90 8.42 6.46
C PHE A 10 1.08 7.53 7.39
N ASP A 11 0.75 8.06 8.55
CA ASP A 11 -0.16 7.39 9.49
C ASP A 11 -1.62 7.77 9.28
N LYS A 12 -1.88 8.78 8.43
CA LYS A 12 -3.21 9.26 8.10
C LYS A 12 -3.46 9.18 6.60
N ALA A 13 -4.61 8.66 6.24
CA ALA A 13 -4.99 8.50 4.84
C ALA A 13 -5.09 9.84 4.11
N GLY A 14 -5.59 10.87 4.78
CA GLY A 14 -5.73 12.20 4.15
C GLY A 14 -4.41 12.72 3.63
N ASP A 15 -3.33 12.59 4.42
CA ASP A 15 -2.00 13.04 4.01
C ASP A 15 -1.50 12.23 2.81
N ALA A 16 -1.74 10.93 2.81
CA ALA A 16 -1.35 10.06 1.72
C ALA A 16 -2.09 10.42 0.43
N TYR A 17 -3.39 10.67 0.52
CA TYR A 17 -4.20 11.04 -0.65
C TYR A 17 -3.80 12.41 -1.19
N ASP A 18 -3.48 13.37 -0.32
CA ASP A 18 -3.02 14.69 -0.76
C ASP A 18 -1.75 14.58 -1.59
N LEU A 19 -0.79 13.79 -1.16
CA LEU A 19 0.43 13.57 -1.94
C LEU A 19 0.12 12.81 -3.22
N ALA A 20 -0.72 11.77 -3.15
CA ALA A 20 -1.08 10.98 -4.31
C ALA A 20 -1.72 11.83 -5.41
N GLU A 21 -2.59 12.76 -5.05
CA GLU A 21 -3.20 13.68 -6.02
C GLU A 21 -2.15 14.52 -6.74
N LYS A 22 -1.11 14.95 -6.04
CA LYS A 22 -0.04 15.78 -6.61
C LYS A 22 0.83 15.02 -7.60
N ILE A 23 1.00 13.72 -7.40
CA ILE A 23 1.87 12.89 -8.23
C ILE A 23 1.09 12.03 -9.23
N GLN A 24 -0.23 12.12 -9.22
CA GLN A 24 -1.09 11.36 -10.11
C GLN A 24 -0.78 11.70 -11.57
N GLY A 25 -0.57 10.66 -12.39
CA GLY A 25 -0.21 10.84 -13.79
C GLY A 25 1.27 11.11 -14.04
N VAL A 26 2.06 11.31 -12.99
CA VAL A 26 3.50 11.58 -13.10
C VAL A 26 4.32 10.38 -12.64
N VAL A 27 3.91 9.76 -11.53
CA VAL A 27 4.59 8.62 -10.93
C VAL A 27 3.71 7.38 -11.09
N PRO A 28 4.24 6.28 -11.64
CA PRO A 28 3.40 5.08 -11.90
C PRO A 28 3.13 4.24 -10.66
N TRP A 29 3.98 4.31 -9.65
CA TRP A 29 3.88 3.42 -8.48
C TRP A 29 3.78 4.19 -7.18
N VAL A 30 2.94 3.69 -6.26
CA VAL A 30 2.97 4.10 -4.86
C VAL A 30 3.24 2.89 -3.98
N LYS A 31 3.99 3.10 -2.90
CA LYS A 31 4.26 2.09 -1.90
C LYS A 31 3.42 2.39 -0.65
N VAL A 32 2.66 1.39 -0.21
CA VAL A 32 1.85 1.46 1.01
C VAL A 32 2.53 0.61 2.07
N GLY A 33 2.92 1.23 3.17
CA GLY A 33 3.51 0.53 4.30
C GLY A 33 2.48 0.02 5.29
N LEU A 34 2.98 -0.66 6.33
CA LEU A 34 2.12 -1.34 7.30
C LEU A 34 1.21 -0.37 8.07
N GLU A 35 1.74 0.78 8.50
CA GLU A 35 0.96 1.73 9.29
C GLU A 35 -0.28 2.22 8.54
N LEU A 36 -0.09 2.64 7.30
CA LEU A 36 -1.19 3.14 6.48
C LEU A 36 -2.16 2.01 6.15
N PHE A 37 -1.65 0.82 5.88
CA PHE A 37 -2.47 -0.34 5.59
C PHE A 37 -3.35 -0.73 6.79
N ILE A 38 -2.80 -0.71 8.01
CA ILE A 38 -3.56 -1.01 9.22
C ILE A 38 -4.61 0.08 9.48
N ALA A 39 -4.23 1.34 9.30
CA ALA A 39 -5.14 2.47 9.55
C ALA A 39 -6.35 2.45 8.63
N GLU A 40 -6.16 2.09 7.35
CA GLU A 40 -7.18 2.23 6.32
C GLU A 40 -7.79 0.91 5.85
N GLY A 41 -7.11 -0.21 6.11
CA GLY A 41 -7.55 -1.52 5.65
C GLY A 41 -7.25 -1.77 4.18
N PRO A 42 -7.67 -2.95 3.68
CA PRO A 42 -7.36 -3.37 2.31
C PRO A 42 -7.92 -2.46 1.21
N GLN A 43 -8.98 -1.72 1.50
CA GLN A 43 -9.61 -0.84 0.49
C GLN A 43 -8.70 0.27 0.00
N ILE A 44 -7.63 0.59 0.73
CA ILE A 44 -6.69 1.62 0.29
C ILE A 44 -6.01 1.22 -1.02
N VAL A 45 -5.81 -0.07 -1.24
CA VAL A 45 -5.25 -0.59 -2.49
C VAL A 45 -6.16 -0.24 -3.66
N GLN A 46 -7.45 -0.51 -3.52
CA GLN A 46 -8.42 -0.20 -4.56
C GLN A 46 -8.50 1.29 -4.85
N LYS A 47 -8.42 2.12 -3.83
CA LYS A 47 -8.46 3.58 -3.99
C LYS A 47 -7.29 4.10 -4.81
N PHE A 48 -6.07 3.63 -4.52
CA PHE A 48 -4.91 4.04 -5.31
C PHE A 48 -4.94 3.45 -6.71
N LYS A 49 -5.44 2.23 -6.87
CA LYS A 49 -5.64 1.65 -8.22
C LYS A 49 -6.62 2.50 -9.04
N ALA A 50 -7.69 2.95 -8.41
CA ALA A 50 -8.68 3.82 -9.09
C ALA A 50 -8.09 5.16 -9.51
N MET A 51 -7.07 5.64 -8.80
CA MET A 51 -6.34 6.86 -9.15
C MET A 51 -5.33 6.65 -10.29
N GLY A 52 -5.15 5.41 -10.74
CA GLY A 52 -4.25 5.10 -11.84
C GLY A 52 -2.87 4.61 -11.44
N PHE A 53 -2.64 4.37 -10.16
CA PHE A 53 -1.35 3.87 -9.68
C PHE A 53 -1.29 2.35 -9.71
N ASN A 54 -0.07 1.84 -9.87
CA ASN A 54 0.27 0.49 -9.45
C ASN A 54 0.62 0.55 -7.96
N VAL A 55 0.24 -0.46 -7.21
CA VAL A 55 0.39 -0.45 -5.75
C VAL A 55 1.37 -1.52 -5.30
N PHE A 56 2.41 -1.09 -4.62
CA PHE A 56 3.36 -1.96 -3.94
C PHE A 56 2.99 -1.96 -2.46
N LEU A 57 2.54 -3.10 -1.96
CA LEU A 57 2.21 -3.27 -0.56
C LEU A 57 3.42 -3.89 0.15
N ASP A 58 4.09 -3.10 0.97
CA ASP A 58 5.31 -3.51 1.67
C ASP A 58 5.01 -3.66 3.16
N LEU A 59 4.83 -4.89 3.59
CA LEU A 59 4.46 -5.21 4.97
C LEU A 59 5.62 -5.92 5.67
N LYS A 60 6.13 -5.31 6.73
CA LYS A 60 7.15 -5.92 7.58
C LYS A 60 6.44 -6.44 8.83
N LEU A 61 6.24 -7.75 8.86
CA LEU A 61 5.42 -8.37 9.89
C LEU A 61 6.32 -9.24 10.77
N TYR A 62 6.48 -8.82 12.01
CA TYR A 62 7.30 -9.55 12.98
C TYR A 62 6.45 -10.48 13.84
N ASP A 63 5.41 -9.97 14.45
CA ASP A 63 4.40 -10.77 15.18
C ASP A 63 3.06 -10.49 14.56
N ILE A 64 2.58 -11.40 13.70
CA ILE A 64 1.40 -11.12 12.90
C ILE A 64 0.15 -11.65 13.59
N PRO A 65 -0.76 -10.77 14.03
CA PRO A 65 -2.12 -11.23 14.36
C PRO A 65 -2.78 -11.81 13.10
N ASN A 66 -3.58 -12.84 13.27
CA ASN A 66 -4.31 -13.45 12.16
C ASN A 66 -5.16 -12.43 11.38
N THR A 67 -5.62 -11.39 12.03
CA THR A 67 -6.39 -10.32 11.40
C THR A 67 -5.59 -9.57 10.35
N VAL A 68 -4.31 -9.28 10.63
CA VAL A 68 -3.44 -8.60 9.66
C VAL A 68 -3.11 -9.53 8.50
N LYS A 69 -2.90 -10.82 8.77
CA LYS A 69 -2.65 -11.82 7.74
C LYS A 69 -3.83 -11.92 6.77
N GLY A 70 -5.05 -11.99 7.30
CA GLY A 70 -6.25 -12.01 6.48
C GLY A 70 -6.44 -10.74 5.68
N ALA A 71 -6.12 -9.58 6.28
CA ALA A 71 -6.19 -8.30 5.58
C ALA A 71 -5.20 -8.22 4.43
N ALA A 72 -3.99 -8.78 4.61
CA ALA A 72 -2.99 -8.83 3.55
C ALA A 72 -3.46 -9.69 2.37
N GLN A 73 -4.09 -10.84 2.65
CA GLN A 73 -4.68 -11.68 1.61
C GLN A 73 -5.79 -10.94 0.86
N SER A 74 -6.64 -10.22 1.59
CA SER A 74 -7.69 -9.41 0.98
C SER A 74 -7.14 -8.32 0.09
N ALA A 75 -6.02 -7.69 0.48
CA ALA A 75 -5.37 -6.68 -0.33
C ALA A 75 -4.85 -7.25 -1.66
N CYS A 76 -4.31 -8.47 -1.64
CA CYS A 76 -3.89 -9.14 -2.88
C CYS A 76 -5.09 -9.39 -3.79
N GLN A 77 -6.22 -9.80 -3.24
CA GLN A 77 -7.44 -10.00 -4.01
C GLN A 77 -8.01 -8.68 -4.51
N ALA A 78 -7.78 -7.59 -3.78
CA ALA A 78 -8.24 -6.25 -4.18
C ALA A 78 -7.41 -5.64 -5.30
N GLY A 79 -6.29 -6.27 -5.68
CA GLY A 79 -5.52 -5.85 -6.84
C GLY A 79 -4.17 -5.22 -6.55
N ALA A 80 -3.56 -5.50 -5.38
CA ALA A 80 -2.18 -5.07 -5.15
C ALA A 80 -1.29 -5.69 -6.22
N ASP A 81 -0.47 -4.87 -6.85
CA ASP A 81 0.38 -5.32 -7.97
C ASP A 81 1.62 -6.04 -7.46
N LEU A 82 2.07 -5.69 -6.27
CA LEU A 82 3.23 -6.30 -5.66
C LEU A 82 3.04 -6.33 -4.15
N LEU A 83 3.28 -7.48 -3.55
CA LEU A 83 3.22 -7.66 -2.10
C LEU A 83 4.54 -8.21 -1.60
N THR A 84 5.14 -7.52 -0.65
CA THR A 84 6.31 -8.01 0.05
C THR A 84 5.99 -8.16 1.53
N VAL A 85 6.22 -9.34 2.06
CA VAL A 85 6.04 -9.64 3.47
C VAL A 85 7.37 -10.09 4.05
N HIS A 86 7.86 -9.34 5.02
CA HIS A 86 9.09 -9.70 5.73
C HIS A 86 8.71 -10.39 7.02
N LEU A 87 9.03 -11.67 7.10
CA LEU A 87 8.83 -12.47 8.29
C LEU A 87 10.17 -12.69 8.96
N SER A 88 10.36 -12.12 10.13
CA SER A 88 11.53 -12.47 10.94
C SER A 88 11.09 -13.44 12.03
N GLY A 89 11.62 -14.58 11.95
CA GLY A 89 11.39 -15.63 12.93
C GLY A 89 12.26 -15.50 14.16
#